data_056effaf3aab7c5960570bdd1999a921
#
_entry.id   056effaf3aab7c5960570bdd1999a921
#
_cell.length_a   1.000
_cell.length_b   1.000
_cell.length_c   1.000
_cell.angle_alpha   90.00
_cell.angle_beta   90.00
_cell.angle_gamma   90.00
#
_symmetry.space_group_name_H-M   'P 1'
#
loop_
_entity.id
_entity.type
_entity.pdbx_description
1 polymer ?
#
loop_
_entity_poly.entity_id
_entity_poly.type
_entity_poly.pdbx_seq_one_letter_code
_entity_poly.pdbx_strand_id
1 'polypeptide(L)'
;GQGTYTYANGDIYVGEFKDDKKHGQGTYTWANGNKYVGEYKDGKYHGQGTYTGSDGSKYVGENKDGKRNGQGTFTWSNDDKYVGEWKDGKQHGQGTYTGTDGTVMKGIWENGELVEPN
;
A
#
# COMPACT_ATOMS: atom_id res chain seq x y z
N GLY A 1 19.32 14.13 0.78
CA GLY A 1 18.63 15.26 1.37
C GLY A 1 17.21 15.42 0.85
N GLN A 2 16.50 16.41 1.36
CA GLN A 2 15.13 16.71 0.97
C GLN A 2 15.07 17.36 -0.41
N GLY A 3 14.05 17.02 -1.19
CA GLY A 3 13.87 17.64 -2.49
C GLY A 3 12.48 17.47 -3.07
N THR A 4 12.21 18.22 -4.13
CA THR A 4 10.98 18.12 -4.91
C THR A 4 11.37 17.81 -6.34
N TYR A 5 10.82 16.74 -6.90
CA TYR A 5 11.06 16.36 -8.28
C TYR A 5 9.75 16.28 -9.03
N THR A 6 9.64 17.01 -10.13
CA THR A 6 8.47 16.98 -11.00
C THR A 6 8.85 16.25 -12.30
N TYR A 7 8.13 15.16 -12.57
CA TYR A 7 8.39 14.34 -13.75
C TYR A 7 7.65 14.92 -14.97
N ALA A 8 8.13 14.59 -16.15
CA ALA A 8 7.57 15.10 -17.40
C ALA A 8 6.09 14.70 -17.58
N ASN A 9 5.67 13.57 -17.03
CA ASN A 9 4.29 13.07 -17.12
C ASN A 9 3.32 13.72 -16.11
N GLY A 10 3.82 14.64 -15.28
CA GLY A 10 2.98 15.30 -14.26
C GLY A 10 3.06 14.71 -12.87
N ASP A 11 3.78 13.57 -12.68
CA ASP A 11 3.99 13.01 -11.35
C ASP A 11 4.89 13.95 -10.54
N ILE A 12 4.72 13.95 -9.22
CA ILE A 12 5.52 14.77 -8.29
C ILE A 12 5.99 13.92 -7.13
N TYR A 13 7.28 14.01 -6.82
CA TYR A 13 7.83 13.42 -5.60
C TYR A 13 8.34 14.54 -4.68
N VAL A 14 7.95 14.49 -3.41
CA VAL A 14 8.43 15.40 -2.37
C VAL A 14 8.97 14.55 -1.22
N GLY A 15 10.26 14.64 -0.94
CA GLY A 15 10.80 13.86 0.15
C GLY A 15 12.31 13.73 0.11
N GLU A 16 12.80 12.68 0.75
CA GLU A 16 14.23 12.46 0.91
C GLU A 16 14.82 11.68 -0.26
N PHE A 17 16.06 12.03 -0.60
CA PHE A 17 16.85 11.33 -1.61
C PHE A 17 18.19 10.89 -1.01
N LYS A 18 18.68 9.77 -1.50
CA LYS A 18 20.01 9.28 -1.19
C LYS A 18 20.57 8.58 -2.43
N ASP A 19 21.77 8.98 -2.86
CA ASP A 19 22.42 8.40 -4.05
C ASP A 19 21.49 8.45 -5.27
N ASP A 20 20.84 9.60 -5.48
CA ASP A 20 19.90 9.88 -6.58
C ASP A 20 18.65 9.01 -6.57
N LYS A 21 18.35 8.35 -5.45
CA LYS A 21 17.15 7.52 -5.29
C LYS A 21 16.28 8.03 -4.16
N LYS A 22 14.96 7.81 -4.29
CA LYS A 22 14.03 8.06 -3.19
C LYS A 22 14.43 7.17 -2.02
N HIS A 23 14.51 7.78 -0.84
CA HIS A 23 14.97 7.09 0.36
C HIS A 23 14.41 7.81 1.59
N GLY A 24 14.08 7.04 2.66
CA GLY A 24 13.46 7.63 3.85
C GLY A 24 12.02 8.03 3.59
N GLN A 25 11.58 9.11 4.21
CA GLN A 25 10.18 9.56 4.10
C GLN A 25 9.94 10.35 2.82
N GLY A 26 8.82 10.06 2.15
CA GLY A 26 8.48 10.78 0.95
C GLY A 26 7.00 10.68 0.57
N THR A 27 6.57 11.61 -0.28
CA THR A 27 5.22 11.65 -0.85
C THR A 27 5.34 11.64 -2.36
N TYR A 28 4.73 10.63 -2.99
CA TYR A 28 4.66 10.55 -4.44
C TYR A 28 3.21 10.77 -4.87
N THR A 29 2.99 11.72 -5.76
CA THR A 29 1.66 11.99 -6.33
C THR A 29 1.71 11.72 -7.82
N TRP A 30 0.92 10.75 -8.28
CA TRP A 30 0.80 10.43 -9.70
C TRP A 30 -0.11 11.43 -10.39
N ALA A 31 0.10 11.61 -11.69
CA ALA A 31 -0.69 12.55 -12.50
C ALA A 31 -2.18 12.19 -12.48
N ASN A 32 -2.52 10.91 -12.30
CA ASN A 32 -3.91 10.44 -12.25
C ASN A 32 -4.59 10.64 -10.89
N GLY A 33 -3.89 11.21 -9.89
CA GLY A 33 -4.44 11.45 -8.57
C GLY A 33 -4.13 10.39 -7.51
N ASN A 34 -3.52 9.28 -7.89
CA ASN A 34 -3.04 8.30 -6.90
C ASN A 34 -1.93 8.95 -6.07
N LYS A 35 -1.76 8.48 -4.83
CA LYS A 35 -0.79 9.08 -3.91
C LYS A 35 -0.20 8.03 -2.97
N TYR A 36 1.10 8.10 -2.74
CA TYR A 36 1.78 7.31 -1.72
C TYR A 36 2.47 8.24 -0.74
N VAL A 37 2.26 8.00 0.55
CA VAL A 37 2.95 8.72 1.64
C VAL A 37 3.59 7.68 2.54
N GLY A 38 4.90 7.67 2.65
CA GLY A 38 5.56 6.70 3.49
C GLY A 38 7.04 6.57 3.24
N GLU A 39 7.56 5.41 3.62
CA GLU A 39 8.99 5.14 3.57
C GLU A 39 9.42 4.56 2.24
N TYR A 40 10.62 4.94 1.82
CA TYR A 40 11.28 4.45 0.62
C TYR A 40 12.66 3.92 0.97
N LYS A 41 13.10 2.92 0.21
CA LYS A 41 14.47 2.42 0.27
C LYS A 41 14.91 2.08 -1.15
N ASP A 42 16.01 2.69 -1.59
CA ASP A 42 16.57 2.48 -2.94
C ASP A 42 15.53 2.65 -4.04
N GLY A 43 14.67 3.66 -3.90
CA GLY A 43 13.66 3.99 -4.89
C GLY A 43 12.37 3.20 -4.81
N LYS A 44 12.24 2.29 -3.85
CA LYS A 44 11.07 1.42 -3.70
C LYS A 44 10.34 1.65 -2.38
N TYR A 45 9.03 1.38 -2.37
CA TYR A 45 8.26 1.37 -1.12
C TYR A 45 8.90 0.38 -0.14
N HIS A 46 9.04 0.81 1.09
CA HIS A 46 9.64 -0.02 2.12
C HIS A 46 9.13 0.45 3.49
N GLY A 47 8.90 -0.50 4.43
CA GLY A 47 8.39 -0.15 5.74
C GLY A 47 6.94 0.35 5.67
N GLN A 48 6.59 1.28 6.55
CA GLN A 48 5.22 1.78 6.67
C GLN A 48 4.87 2.79 5.59
N GLY A 49 3.67 2.66 5.03
CA GLY A 49 3.20 3.61 4.04
C GLY A 49 1.70 3.59 3.85
N THR A 50 1.18 4.67 3.25
CA THR A 50 -0.23 4.81 2.90
C THR A 50 -0.33 5.08 1.40
N TYR A 51 -1.00 4.19 0.68
CA TYR A 51 -1.30 4.35 -0.74
C TYR A 51 -2.78 4.67 -0.89
N THR A 52 -3.09 5.74 -1.60
CA THR A 52 -4.47 6.17 -1.87
C THR A 52 -4.69 6.19 -3.37
N GLY A 53 -5.69 5.45 -3.83
CA GLY A 53 -6.10 5.46 -5.22
C GLY A 53 -7.04 6.63 -5.52
N SER A 54 -7.03 7.09 -6.77
CA SER A 54 -7.93 8.16 -7.21
C SER A 54 -9.40 7.73 -7.16
N ASP A 55 -9.66 6.42 -7.11
CA ASP A 55 -11.00 5.84 -6.99
C ASP A 55 -11.50 5.77 -5.54
N GLY A 56 -10.69 6.21 -4.57
CA GLY A 56 -11.02 6.16 -3.15
C GLY A 56 -10.51 4.91 -2.42
N SER A 57 -9.86 3.98 -3.11
CA SER A 57 -9.25 2.83 -2.45
C SER A 57 -8.02 3.27 -1.65
N LYS A 58 -7.67 2.50 -0.61
CA LYS A 58 -6.59 2.90 0.29
C LYS A 58 -5.91 1.68 0.91
N TYR A 59 -4.59 1.68 0.92
CA TYR A 59 -3.80 0.70 1.67
C TYR A 59 -2.98 1.43 2.73
N VAL A 60 -3.04 0.94 3.96
CA VAL A 60 -2.23 1.44 5.09
C VAL A 60 -1.51 0.25 5.70
N GLY A 61 -0.20 0.23 5.65
CA GLY A 61 0.54 -0.87 6.23
C GLY A 61 1.97 -0.98 5.75
N GLU A 62 2.50 -2.18 5.90
CA GLU A 62 3.90 -2.47 5.62
C GLU A 62 4.13 -2.80 4.15
N ASN A 63 5.28 -2.37 3.64
CA ASN A 63 5.73 -2.66 2.28
C ASN A 63 7.16 -3.19 2.33
N LYS A 64 7.52 -3.95 1.30
CA LYS A 64 8.88 -4.43 1.10
C LYS A 64 9.15 -4.57 -0.38
N ASP A 65 10.25 -3.97 -0.85
CA ASP A 65 10.68 -4.04 -2.25
C ASP A 65 9.58 -3.64 -3.23
N GLY A 66 8.80 -2.60 -2.88
CA GLY A 66 7.77 -2.06 -3.74
C GLY A 66 6.42 -2.75 -3.66
N LYS A 67 6.27 -3.73 -2.78
CA LYS A 67 5.02 -4.51 -2.67
C LYS A 67 4.48 -4.52 -1.24
N ARG A 68 3.16 -4.68 -1.11
CA ARG A 68 2.54 -4.90 0.20
C ARG A 68 3.08 -6.20 0.78
N ASN A 69 3.57 -6.15 2.00
CA ASN A 69 4.20 -7.28 2.65
C ASN A 69 4.22 -7.04 4.15
N GLY A 70 3.69 -7.99 4.93
CA GLY A 70 3.52 -7.86 6.38
C GLY A 70 2.10 -7.47 6.73
N GLN A 71 1.91 -6.73 7.81
CA GLN A 71 0.57 -6.34 8.28
C GLN A 71 0.08 -5.11 7.52
N GLY A 72 -1.19 -5.14 7.09
CA GLY A 72 -1.76 -4.00 6.41
C GLY A 72 -3.28 -4.05 6.30
N THR A 73 -3.88 -2.89 6.07
CA THR A 73 -5.32 -2.71 5.88
C THR A 73 -5.57 -2.16 4.49
N PHE A 74 -6.35 -2.87 3.70
CA PHE A 74 -6.81 -2.38 2.40
C PHE A 74 -8.30 -2.09 2.47
N THR A 75 -8.69 -0.89 2.06
CA THR A 75 -10.08 -0.48 1.93
C THR A 75 -10.36 -0.24 0.46
N TRP A 76 -11.32 -0.99 -0.11
CA TRP A 76 -11.70 -0.82 -1.51
C TRP A 76 -12.57 0.41 -1.68
N SER A 77 -12.77 0.83 -2.92
CA SER A 77 -13.57 2.03 -3.23
C SER A 77 -15.02 1.91 -2.79
N ASN A 78 -15.53 0.68 -2.62
CA ASN A 78 -16.90 0.42 -2.11
C ASN A 78 -16.94 0.31 -0.58
N ASP A 79 -15.84 0.59 0.11
CA ASP A 79 -15.67 0.50 1.56
C ASP A 79 -15.56 -0.92 2.13
N ASP A 80 -15.50 -1.94 1.31
CA ASP A 80 -15.08 -3.26 1.78
C ASP A 80 -13.65 -3.17 2.30
N LYS A 81 -13.30 -4.00 3.28
CA LYS A 81 -12.03 -3.87 3.99
C LYS A 81 -11.41 -5.24 4.27
N TYR A 82 -10.09 -5.33 4.07
CA TYR A 82 -9.30 -6.47 4.54
C TYR A 82 -8.27 -5.97 5.54
N VAL A 83 -8.18 -6.63 6.69
CA VAL A 83 -7.16 -6.36 7.72
C VAL A 83 -6.40 -7.64 7.99
N GLY A 84 -5.09 -7.64 7.76
CA GLY A 84 -4.30 -8.83 8.01
C GLY A 84 -2.96 -8.83 7.30
N GLU A 85 -2.48 -10.03 7.05
CA GLU A 85 -1.15 -10.25 6.50
C GLU A 85 -1.15 -10.21 4.98
N TRP A 86 -0.06 -9.74 4.43
CA TRP A 86 0.17 -9.58 2.99
C TRP A 86 1.50 -10.19 2.60
N LYS A 87 1.58 -10.72 1.41
CA LYS A 87 2.82 -11.22 0.83
C LYS A 87 2.84 -10.94 -0.66
N ASP A 88 3.88 -10.23 -1.10
CA ASP A 88 4.07 -9.89 -2.52
C ASP A 88 2.83 -9.28 -3.16
N GLY A 89 2.13 -8.41 -2.41
CA GLY A 89 0.98 -7.66 -2.90
C GLY A 89 -0.36 -8.38 -2.79
N LYS A 90 -0.39 -9.57 -2.21
CA LYS A 90 -1.63 -10.37 -2.07
C LYS A 90 -1.91 -10.72 -0.61
N GLN A 91 -3.20 -10.90 -0.30
CA GLN A 91 -3.58 -11.40 1.03
C GLN A 91 -2.96 -12.76 1.25
N HIS A 92 -2.35 -12.95 2.41
CA HIS A 92 -1.65 -14.17 2.75
C HIS A 92 -1.55 -14.30 4.26
N GLY A 93 -1.76 -15.52 4.81
CA GLY A 93 -1.73 -15.73 6.26
C GLY A 93 -3.04 -15.29 6.92
N GLN A 94 -2.98 -14.91 8.18
CA GLN A 94 -4.17 -14.53 8.95
C GLN A 94 -4.75 -13.20 8.48
N GLY A 95 -6.07 -13.17 8.26
CA GLY A 95 -6.73 -11.94 7.86
C GLY A 95 -8.25 -11.99 7.96
N THR A 96 -8.85 -10.81 7.96
CA THR A 96 -10.30 -10.64 8.05
C THR A 96 -10.79 -9.70 6.95
N TYR A 97 -11.68 -10.19 6.11
CA TYR A 97 -12.37 -9.39 5.10
C TYR A 97 -13.76 -9.03 5.63
N THR A 98 -14.10 -7.74 5.58
CA THR A 98 -15.41 -7.26 6.01
C THR A 98 -16.07 -6.53 4.84
N GLY A 99 -17.22 -7.03 4.41
CA GLY A 99 -18.03 -6.36 3.39
C GLY A 99 -18.97 -5.32 4.01
N THR A 100 -19.34 -4.34 3.22
CA THR A 100 -20.28 -3.29 3.66
C THR A 100 -21.69 -3.86 3.93
N ASP A 101 -21.99 -5.04 3.39
CA ASP A 101 -23.24 -5.76 3.64
C ASP A 101 -23.23 -6.54 4.97
N GLY A 102 -22.13 -6.45 5.73
CA GLY A 102 -21.97 -7.16 7.00
C GLY A 102 -21.31 -8.53 6.87
N THR A 103 -20.96 -8.97 5.66
CA THR A 103 -20.25 -10.22 5.44
C THR A 103 -18.87 -10.16 6.08
N VAL A 104 -18.49 -11.22 6.80
CA VAL A 104 -17.16 -11.34 7.42
C VAL A 104 -16.54 -12.66 6.97
N MET A 105 -15.32 -12.59 6.41
CA MET A 105 -14.54 -13.75 5.98
C MET A 105 -13.21 -13.72 6.73
N LYS A 106 -13.07 -14.58 7.72
CA LYS A 106 -11.92 -14.60 8.61
C LYS A 106 -11.22 -15.95 8.56
N GLY A 107 -9.91 -15.94 8.49
CA GLY A 107 -9.14 -17.18 8.51
C GLY A 107 -7.77 -17.03 7.86
N ILE A 108 -7.33 -18.12 7.26
CA ILE A 108 -6.04 -18.18 6.55
C ILE A 108 -6.27 -17.90 5.07
N TRP A 109 -5.48 -16.98 4.53
CA TRP A 109 -5.55 -16.53 3.15
C TRP A 109 -4.30 -16.99 2.39
N GLU A 110 -4.46 -17.23 1.11
CA GLU A 110 -3.36 -17.59 0.22
C GLU A 110 -3.65 -17.04 -1.18
N ASN A 111 -2.73 -16.25 -1.70
CA ASN A 111 -2.85 -15.64 -3.03
C ASN A 111 -4.18 -14.89 -3.23
N GLY A 112 -4.65 -14.19 -2.20
CA GLY A 112 -5.86 -13.39 -2.27
C GLY A 112 -7.16 -14.15 -2.01
N GLU A 113 -7.08 -15.44 -1.68
CA GLU A 113 -8.26 -16.28 -1.44
C GLU A 113 -8.27 -16.85 -0.03
N LEU A 114 -9.46 -16.92 0.56
CA LEU A 114 -9.65 -17.57 1.87
C LEU A 114 -9.60 -19.07 1.65
N VAL A 115 -8.57 -19.73 2.21
CA VAL A 115 -8.36 -21.17 2.04
C VAL A 115 -8.72 -21.97 3.28
N GLU A 116 -8.74 -21.34 4.44
CA GLU A 116 -9.01 -22.03 5.71
C GLU A 116 -9.79 -21.10 6.64
N PRO A 117 -11.13 -21.15 6.62
CA PRO A 117 -11.95 -20.31 7.50
C PRO A 117 -11.76 -20.64 8.98
N ASN A 118 -11.79 -19.60 9.78
CA ASN A 118 -11.80 -19.76 11.24
C ASN A 118 -13.19 -20.10 11.77
#